data_b339f4f857f0beb94f6e68c6001b1449
#
_entry.id   b339f4f857f0beb94f6e68c6001b1449
#
_cell.length_a   1.000
_cell.length_b   1.000
_cell.length_c   1.000
_cell.angle_alpha   90.00
_cell.angle_beta   90.00
_cell.angle_gamma   90.00
#
_symmetry.space_group_name_H-M   'P 1'
#
loop_
_entity.id
_entity.type
_entity.pdbx_description
1 polymer ?
#
loop_
_entity_poly.entity_id
_entity_poly.type
_entity_poly.pdbx_seq_one_letter_code
_entity_poly.pdbx_strand_id
1 'polypeptide(L)'
;RKFKPTTPGQRHKIIGTFEEITARVPEKSLVFGKKSSGGRNNAGKMTMRYIGGGSKKIIRIVDFKRNKDGVPAVVKTIEYDPNRSARIALLFYADGEKRYIIAPNGLQVGTTLMSGETAAPEIGNALPLQNIPVGTVIHNIELRPGQGAALVRSAGNFAQLTSREGKYCVIKLPSGEVRQILSTCKAT
;
A
#
# COMPACT_ATOMS: atom_id res chain seq x y z
N ARG A 1 14.44 10.31 13.68
CA ARG A 1 15.70 10.71 14.31
C ARG A 1 16.16 12.07 13.77
N LYS A 2 16.46 13.03 14.67
CA LYS A 2 17.03 14.33 14.32
C LYS A 2 18.56 14.25 14.36
N PHE A 3 19.22 14.88 13.40
CA PHE A 3 20.69 14.92 13.35
C PHE A 3 21.23 16.13 14.12
N LYS A 4 22.49 16.04 14.57
CA LYS A 4 23.22 17.20 15.10
C LYS A 4 23.49 18.18 13.95
N PRO A 5 23.44 19.51 14.18
CA PRO A 5 23.62 20.52 13.15
C PRO A 5 25.10 20.76 12.81
N THR A 6 25.82 19.70 12.40
CA THR A 6 27.25 19.74 12.07
C THR A 6 27.53 20.37 10.72
N THR A 7 26.57 20.34 9.79
CA THR A 7 26.66 20.97 8.48
C THR A 7 25.34 21.64 8.12
N PRO A 8 25.30 22.62 7.19
CA PRO A 8 24.04 23.24 6.74
C PRO A 8 22.99 22.24 6.30
N GLY A 9 23.39 21.18 5.58
CA GLY A 9 22.47 20.14 5.10
C GLY A 9 21.92 19.22 6.20
N GLN A 10 22.61 19.10 7.34
CA GLN A 10 22.15 18.28 8.46
C GLN A 10 21.32 19.04 9.50
N ARG A 11 21.38 20.36 9.50
CA ARG A 11 20.71 21.23 10.50
C ARG A 11 19.22 20.95 10.65
N HIS A 12 18.52 20.73 9.55
CA HIS A 12 17.07 20.50 9.51
C HIS A 12 16.69 19.08 9.11
N LYS A 13 17.67 18.19 8.99
CA LYS A 13 17.43 16.80 8.54
C LYS A 13 16.79 15.98 9.64
N ILE A 14 15.61 15.44 9.33
CA ILE A 14 14.90 14.47 10.16
C ILE A 14 14.65 13.23 9.30
N ILE A 15 14.98 12.06 9.82
CA ILE A 15 14.71 10.77 9.18
C ILE A 15 13.83 9.90 10.07
N GLY A 16 13.08 8.97 9.46
CA GLY A 16 12.34 7.95 10.19
C GLY A 16 13.27 7.07 11.03
N THR A 17 12.80 6.59 12.15
CA THR A 17 13.55 5.68 13.03
C THR A 17 13.47 4.24 12.59
N PHE A 18 12.48 3.90 11.75
CA PHE A 18 12.22 2.54 11.24
C PHE A 18 11.94 1.50 12.33
N GLU A 19 11.42 1.93 13.48
CA GLU A 19 11.13 1.06 14.63
C GLU A 19 10.07 0.02 14.33
N GLU A 20 9.13 0.34 13.43
CA GLU A 20 8.07 -0.56 13.00
C GLU A 20 8.53 -1.70 12.07
N ILE A 21 9.77 -1.64 11.56
CA ILE A 21 10.29 -2.65 10.63
C ILE A 21 10.82 -3.85 11.40
N THR A 22 10.23 -5.02 11.13
CA THR A 22 10.61 -6.27 11.81
C THR A 22 11.56 -7.14 10.99
N ALA A 23 11.60 -6.97 9.66
CA ALA A 23 12.52 -7.71 8.79
C ALA A 23 13.18 -6.79 7.77
N ARG A 24 14.47 -7.04 7.49
CA ARG A 24 15.27 -6.26 6.53
C ARG A 24 15.40 -6.94 5.17
N VAL A 25 15.26 -8.25 5.14
CA VAL A 25 15.43 -9.05 3.91
C VAL A 25 14.04 -9.40 3.37
N PRO A 26 13.74 -9.06 2.11
CA PRO A 26 12.45 -9.38 1.51
C PRO A 26 12.35 -10.87 1.15
N GLU A 27 11.12 -11.37 1.02
CA GLU A 27 10.82 -12.72 0.52
C GLU A 27 11.28 -12.86 -0.93
N LYS A 28 12.21 -13.78 -1.21
CA LYS A 28 12.86 -13.93 -2.52
C LYS A 28 11.88 -14.26 -3.65
N SER A 29 10.84 -15.04 -3.37
CA SER A 29 9.82 -15.41 -4.36
C SER A 29 8.94 -14.25 -4.82
N LEU A 30 8.86 -13.18 -4.02
CA LEU A 30 7.99 -12.01 -4.25
C LEU A 30 8.76 -10.76 -4.68
N VAL A 31 9.99 -10.92 -5.17
CA VAL A 31 10.80 -9.78 -5.62
C VAL A 31 11.37 -10.00 -7.01
N PHE A 32 11.50 -8.90 -7.74
CA PHE A 32 12.21 -8.89 -9.02
C PHE A 32 13.04 -7.61 -9.21
N GLY A 33 14.09 -7.71 -10.01
CA GLY A 33 14.95 -6.58 -10.33
C GLY A 33 14.34 -5.69 -11.40
N LYS A 34 14.39 -4.37 -11.20
CA LYS A 34 14.04 -3.39 -12.22
C LYS A 34 15.29 -2.74 -12.79
N LYS A 35 15.46 -2.80 -14.11
CA LYS A 35 16.48 -2.02 -14.79
C LYS A 35 16.05 -0.56 -14.89
N SER A 36 16.97 0.38 -14.63
CA SER A 36 16.74 1.80 -14.89
C SER A 36 16.98 2.09 -16.37
N SER A 37 16.09 2.82 -17.00
CA SER A 37 16.27 3.24 -18.40
C SER A 37 17.25 4.39 -18.55
N GLY A 38 17.53 5.15 -17.50
CA GLY A 38 18.37 6.34 -17.53
C GLY A 38 17.89 7.40 -18.55
N GLY A 39 16.58 7.51 -18.77
CA GLY A 39 15.98 8.42 -19.74
C GLY A 39 16.10 7.99 -21.20
N ARG A 40 16.47 6.73 -21.46
CA ARG A 40 16.58 6.17 -22.84
C ARG A 40 15.30 5.44 -23.19
N ASN A 41 14.93 5.55 -24.47
CA ASN A 41 13.83 4.80 -25.07
C ASN A 41 14.25 3.36 -25.45
N ASN A 42 13.37 2.60 -26.08
CA ASN A 42 13.64 1.25 -26.57
C ASN A 42 14.76 1.17 -27.62
N ALA A 43 14.98 2.25 -28.38
CA ALA A 43 16.07 2.38 -29.38
C ALA A 43 17.39 2.89 -28.75
N GLY A 44 17.48 3.05 -27.44
CA GLY A 44 18.67 3.51 -26.73
C GLY A 44 18.92 5.02 -26.82
N LYS A 45 18.06 5.78 -27.50
CA LYS A 45 18.18 7.25 -27.59
C LYS A 45 17.69 7.92 -26.33
N MET A 46 18.38 8.98 -25.87
CA MET A 46 17.95 9.79 -24.75
C MET A 46 16.73 10.62 -25.16
N THR A 47 15.59 10.31 -24.57
CA THR A 47 14.32 11.04 -24.78
C THR A 47 13.96 11.93 -23.60
N MET A 48 14.54 11.69 -22.43
CA MET A 48 14.36 12.51 -21.23
C MET A 48 15.72 12.84 -20.62
N ARG A 49 16.01 14.13 -20.51
CA ARG A 49 17.23 14.64 -19.88
C ARG A 49 17.14 14.59 -18.36
N TYR A 50 18.28 14.66 -17.70
CA TYR A 50 18.43 14.69 -16.22
C TYR A 50 17.93 13.47 -15.48
N ILE A 51 17.65 12.34 -16.14
CA ILE A 51 17.36 11.09 -15.48
C ILE A 51 18.66 10.33 -15.27
N GLY A 52 19.12 10.28 -14.01
CA GLY A 52 20.23 9.44 -13.59
C GLY A 52 19.80 7.98 -13.38
N GLY A 53 20.79 7.09 -13.29
CA GLY A 53 20.57 5.66 -13.00
C GLY A 53 20.06 5.41 -11.58
N GLY A 54 20.47 6.23 -10.63
CA GLY A 54 20.18 6.06 -9.22
C GLY A 54 20.72 4.73 -8.65
N SER A 55 20.34 4.41 -7.44
CA SER A 55 20.64 3.12 -6.81
C SER A 55 19.74 2.03 -7.37
N LYS A 56 20.28 0.81 -7.56
CA LYS A 56 19.51 -0.36 -7.99
C LYS A 56 18.43 -0.67 -6.94
N LYS A 57 17.17 -0.70 -7.37
CA LYS A 57 16.02 -1.02 -6.52
C LYS A 57 15.42 -2.36 -6.92
N ILE A 58 15.07 -3.14 -5.90
CA ILE A 58 14.32 -4.39 -6.07
C ILE A 58 12.84 -4.06 -5.86
N ILE A 59 11.98 -4.52 -6.79
CA ILE A 59 10.53 -4.33 -6.69
C ILE A 59 9.94 -5.50 -5.92
N ARG A 60 9.03 -5.22 -4.99
CA ARG A 60 8.18 -6.18 -4.31
C ARG A 60 6.86 -6.30 -5.04
N ILE A 61 6.41 -7.53 -5.24
CA ILE A 61 5.08 -7.82 -5.81
C ILE A 61 4.07 -7.61 -4.69
N VAL A 62 3.31 -6.51 -4.75
CA VAL A 62 2.28 -6.18 -3.76
C VAL A 62 0.92 -6.56 -4.32
N ASP A 63 0.14 -7.27 -3.53
CA ASP A 63 -1.22 -7.64 -3.86
C ASP A 63 -2.17 -6.46 -3.64
N PHE A 64 -2.51 -5.78 -4.73
CA PHE A 64 -3.50 -4.70 -4.73
C PHE A 64 -4.93 -5.19 -4.96
N LYS A 65 -5.11 -6.44 -5.38
CA LYS A 65 -6.44 -6.97 -5.70
C LYS A 65 -7.13 -7.57 -4.49
N ARG A 66 -6.36 -8.14 -3.57
CA ARG A 66 -6.90 -8.81 -2.39
C ARG A 66 -8.02 -9.80 -2.77
N ASN A 67 -7.77 -10.57 -3.84
CA ASN A 67 -8.77 -11.46 -4.44
C ASN A 67 -8.87 -12.85 -3.78
N LYS A 68 -8.20 -13.05 -2.66
CA LYS A 68 -8.24 -14.31 -1.89
C LYS A 68 -9.27 -14.17 -0.77
N ASP A 69 -10.54 -14.29 -1.16
CA ASP A 69 -11.67 -14.08 -0.26
C ASP A 69 -11.89 -15.30 0.66
N GLY A 70 -12.24 -15.05 1.92
CA GLY A 70 -12.56 -16.08 2.90
C GLY A 70 -11.37 -16.86 3.49
N VAL A 71 -10.14 -16.65 3.00
CA VAL A 71 -8.96 -17.34 3.51
C VAL A 71 -8.22 -16.45 4.51
N PRO A 72 -8.07 -16.86 5.77
CA PRO A 72 -7.33 -16.08 6.76
C PRO A 72 -5.82 -16.07 6.44
N ALA A 73 -5.20 -14.93 6.70
CA ALA A 73 -3.77 -14.73 6.56
C ALA A 73 -3.19 -14.07 7.81
N VAL A 74 -2.01 -14.50 8.24
CA VAL A 74 -1.32 -13.94 9.40
C VAL A 74 -0.22 -12.99 8.93
N VAL A 75 -0.15 -11.82 9.54
CA VAL A 75 0.94 -10.86 9.33
C VAL A 75 2.21 -11.42 9.94
N LYS A 76 3.20 -11.76 9.10
CA LYS A 76 4.46 -12.33 9.55
C LYS A 76 5.52 -11.27 9.82
N THR A 77 5.67 -10.30 8.91
CA THR A 77 6.66 -9.23 9.02
C THR A 77 6.12 -7.92 8.47
N ILE A 78 6.67 -6.81 8.97
CA ILE A 78 6.51 -5.47 8.39
C ILE A 78 7.87 -5.05 7.82
N GLU A 79 7.90 -4.62 6.56
CA GLU A 79 9.14 -4.41 5.81
C GLU A 79 9.18 -3.03 5.13
N TYR A 80 10.40 -2.59 4.83
CA TYR A 80 10.67 -1.40 4.04
C TYR A 80 10.63 -1.71 2.54
N ASP A 81 9.91 -0.90 1.77
CA ASP A 81 9.97 -0.94 0.30
C ASP A 81 10.60 0.35 -0.24
N PRO A 82 11.75 0.28 -0.96
CA PRO A 82 12.39 1.47 -1.53
C PRO A 82 11.63 2.10 -2.69
N ASN A 83 10.54 1.47 -3.17
CA ASN A 83 9.76 1.95 -4.32
C ASN A 83 8.52 2.75 -3.91
N ARG A 84 8.20 2.79 -2.62
CA ARG A 84 7.06 3.52 -2.08
C ARG A 84 7.35 4.12 -0.71
N SER A 85 6.57 5.10 -0.33
CA SER A 85 6.66 5.72 1.00
C SER A 85 6.03 4.87 2.10
N ALA A 86 5.00 4.07 1.76
CA ALA A 86 4.31 3.20 2.71
C ALA A 86 5.13 1.94 3.02
N ARG A 87 4.99 1.42 4.26
CA ARG A 87 5.50 0.09 4.64
C ARG A 87 4.66 -0.99 3.98
N ILE A 88 5.25 -2.16 3.84
CA ILE A 88 4.57 -3.37 3.34
C ILE A 88 4.56 -4.43 4.43
N ALA A 89 3.52 -5.25 4.46
CA ALA A 89 3.40 -6.39 5.35
C ALA A 89 3.40 -7.69 4.55
N LEU A 90 4.17 -8.66 5.01
CA LEU A 90 4.18 -10.01 4.45
C LEU A 90 3.11 -10.83 5.14
N LEU A 91 2.18 -11.35 4.36
CA LEU A 91 1.11 -12.23 4.79
C LEU A 91 1.43 -13.70 4.47
N PHE A 92 1.16 -14.56 5.42
CA PHE A 92 1.15 -16.00 5.25
C PHE A 92 -0.30 -16.47 5.33
N TYR A 93 -0.82 -16.97 4.24
CA TYR A 93 -2.16 -17.53 4.16
C TYR A 93 -2.20 -18.96 4.71
N ALA A 94 -3.38 -19.40 5.16
CA ALA A 94 -3.58 -20.74 5.72
C ALA A 94 -3.24 -21.88 4.73
N ASP A 95 -3.31 -21.60 3.42
CA ASP A 95 -2.95 -22.54 2.34
C ASP A 95 -1.46 -22.51 1.96
N GLY A 96 -0.64 -21.75 2.68
CA GLY A 96 0.82 -21.65 2.45
C GLY A 96 1.24 -20.57 1.44
N GLU A 97 0.31 -19.90 0.76
CA GLU A 97 0.65 -18.79 -0.13
C GLU A 97 1.14 -17.58 0.67
N LYS A 98 2.13 -16.89 0.11
CA LYS A 98 2.67 -15.65 0.67
C LYS A 98 2.32 -14.49 -0.24
N ARG A 99 1.91 -13.35 0.33
CA ARG A 99 1.66 -12.12 -0.41
C ARG A 99 2.12 -10.89 0.38
N TYR A 100 2.58 -9.87 -0.33
CA TYR A 100 2.77 -8.55 0.27
C TYR A 100 1.50 -7.71 0.13
N ILE A 101 1.20 -6.95 1.17
CA ILE A 101 0.18 -5.90 1.15
C ILE A 101 0.79 -4.57 1.60
N ILE A 102 0.12 -3.45 1.33
CA ILE A 102 0.45 -2.18 1.99
C ILE A 102 0.00 -2.30 3.45
N ALA A 103 0.92 -2.03 4.38
CA ALA A 103 0.62 -2.06 5.80
C ALA A 103 -0.23 -0.83 6.18
N PRO A 104 -1.45 -1.02 6.70
CA PRO A 104 -2.21 0.07 7.29
C PRO A 104 -1.57 0.55 8.59
N ASN A 105 -1.95 1.75 9.01
CA ASN A 105 -1.52 2.28 10.29
C ASN A 105 -2.09 1.44 11.45
N GLY A 106 -1.25 1.14 12.43
CA GLY A 106 -1.65 0.33 13.60
C GLY A 106 -1.62 -1.19 13.39
N LEU A 107 -1.25 -1.67 12.19
CA LEU A 107 -1.10 -3.11 11.94
C LEU A 107 0.07 -3.68 12.76
N GLN A 108 -0.15 -4.81 13.41
CA GLN A 108 0.86 -5.51 14.20
C GLN A 108 1.21 -6.87 13.61
N VAL A 109 2.43 -7.34 13.87
CA VAL A 109 2.83 -8.71 13.54
C VAL A 109 2.02 -9.70 14.38
N GLY A 110 1.56 -10.78 13.76
CA GLY A 110 0.68 -11.78 14.39
C GLY A 110 -0.81 -11.53 14.19
N THR A 111 -1.21 -10.33 13.72
CA THR A 111 -2.63 -10.05 13.43
C THR A 111 -3.11 -10.95 12.27
N THR A 112 -4.29 -11.53 12.43
CA THR A 112 -4.96 -12.28 11.37
C THR A 112 -5.82 -11.34 10.53
N LEU A 113 -5.65 -11.38 9.22
CA LEU A 113 -6.36 -10.57 8.25
C LEU A 113 -7.19 -11.44 7.32
N MET A 114 -8.31 -10.91 6.88
CA MET A 114 -9.20 -11.57 5.92
C MET A 114 -9.64 -10.60 4.82
N SER A 115 -9.99 -11.14 3.67
CA SER A 115 -10.59 -10.40 2.57
C SER A 115 -11.94 -11.01 2.21
N GLY A 116 -12.84 -10.21 1.68
CA GLY A 116 -14.14 -10.68 1.19
C GLY A 116 -15.32 -10.00 1.87
N GLU A 117 -16.51 -10.41 1.46
CA GLU A 117 -17.77 -9.81 1.95
C GLU A 117 -18.07 -10.14 3.41
N THR A 118 -17.59 -11.29 3.89
CA THR A 118 -17.83 -11.77 5.25
C THR A 118 -16.78 -11.30 6.25
N ALA A 119 -15.73 -10.59 5.78
CA ALA A 119 -14.70 -10.08 6.66
C ALA A 119 -15.25 -9.00 7.60
N ALA A 120 -14.79 -8.97 8.85
CA ALA A 120 -15.11 -7.89 9.77
C ALA A 120 -14.45 -6.58 9.35
N PRO A 121 -15.05 -5.40 9.60
CA PRO A 121 -14.46 -4.10 9.29
C PRO A 121 -13.36 -3.71 10.29
N GLU A 122 -12.28 -4.48 10.30
CA GLU A 122 -11.12 -4.31 11.16
C GLU A 122 -9.90 -3.83 10.36
N ILE A 123 -8.88 -3.35 11.08
CA ILE A 123 -7.65 -2.81 10.48
C ILE A 123 -6.96 -3.88 9.63
N GLY A 124 -6.80 -3.62 8.34
CA GLY A 124 -6.10 -4.46 7.38
C GLY A 124 -6.95 -5.47 6.63
N ASN A 125 -8.21 -5.64 7.01
CA ASN A 125 -9.17 -6.43 6.25
C ASN A 125 -9.61 -5.69 4.99
N ALA A 126 -9.84 -6.42 3.91
CA ALA A 126 -10.29 -5.85 2.64
C ALA A 126 -11.73 -6.25 2.37
N LEU A 127 -12.60 -5.26 2.26
CA LEU A 127 -14.05 -5.44 2.08
C LEU A 127 -14.57 -4.63 0.90
N PRO A 128 -15.73 -5.05 0.31
CA PRO A 128 -16.52 -4.17 -0.53
C PRO A 128 -16.98 -2.93 0.25
N LEU A 129 -17.00 -1.76 -0.41
CA LEU A 129 -17.38 -0.49 0.22
C LEU A 129 -18.79 -0.52 0.87
N GLN A 130 -19.68 -1.35 0.32
CA GLN A 130 -21.03 -1.55 0.89
C GLN A 130 -21.02 -2.16 2.30
N ASN A 131 -19.96 -2.90 2.67
CA ASN A 131 -19.86 -3.57 3.97
C ASN A 131 -19.06 -2.77 4.99
N ILE A 132 -18.43 -1.67 4.57
CA ILE A 132 -17.65 -0.79 5.46
C ILE A 132 -18.58 0.24 6.10
N PRO A 133 -18.57 0.45 7.43
CA PRO A 133 -19.37 1.48 8.08
C PRO A 133 -19.09 2.89 7.53
N VAL A 134 -20.14 3.71 7.39
CA VAL A 134 -19.99 5.12 7.01
C VAL A 134 -19.22 5.86 8.10
N GLY A 135 -18.37 6.80 7.69
CA GLY A 135 -17.47 7.54 8.58
C GLY A 135 -16.10 6.88 8.74
N THR A 136 -15.93 5.61 8.33
CA THR A 136 -14.65 4.90 8.46
C THR A 136 -13.56 5.50 7.57
N VAL A 137 -12.35 5.53 8.11
CA VAL A 137 -11.13 5.91 7.41
C VAL A 137 -10.60 4.69 6.67
N ILE A 138 -10.41 4.82 5.35
CA ILE A 138 -10.04 3.74 4.46
C ILE A 138 -8.85 4.11 3.57
N HIS A 139 -8.16 3.10 3.06
CA HIS A 139 -7.08 3.23 2.08
C HIS A 139 -7.15 2.09 1.04
N ASN A 140 -6.24 2.06 0.08
CA ASN A 140 -6.22 1.02 -0.97
C ASN A 140 -7.57 0.84 -1.68
N ILE A 141 -8.13 1.93 -2.20
CA ILE A 141 -9.47 1.94 -2.77
C ILE A 141 -9.42 1.59 -4.26
N GLU A 142 -10.29 0.69 -4.69
CA GLU A 142 -10.50 0.39 -6.11
C GLU A 142 -11.33 1.48 -6.79
N LEU A 143 -11.05 1.72 -8.08
CA LEU A 143 -11.87 2.57 -8.96
C LEU A 143 -12.94 1.77 -9.71
N ARG A 144 -12.62 0.52 -10.06
CA ARG A 144 -13.52 -0.43 -10.73
C ARG A 144 -13.42 -1.77 -10.03
N PRO A 145 -14.50 -2.50 -9.88
CA PRO A 145 -14.48 -3.81 -9.21
C PRO A 145 -13.47 -4.76 -9.84
N GLY A 146 -12.62 -5.38 -9.01
CA GLY A 146 -11.61 -6.34 -9.44
C GLY A 146 -10.37 -5.76 -10.13
N GLN A 147 -10.29 -4.45 -10.32
CA GLN A 147 -9.11 -3.80 -10.90
C GLN A 147 -7.91 -3.85 -9.94
N GLY A 148 -8.18 -3.85 -8.65
CA GLY A 148 -7.19 -3.67 -7.58
C GLY A 148 -7.05 -2.21 -7.16
N ALA A 149 -6.48 -2.01 -5.98
CA ALA A 149 -6.35 -0.70 -5.36
C ALA A 149 -5.60 0.30 -6.25
N ALA A 150 -6.21 1.46 -6.50
CA ALA A 150 -5.65 2.54 -7.29
C ALA A 150 -5.46 3.83 -6.47
N LEU A 151 -6.40 4.15 -5.59
CA LEU A 151 -6.40 5.37 -4.79
C LEU A 151 -5.83 5.13 -3.38
N VAL A 152 -5.27 6.17 -2.79
CA VAL A 152 -4.85 6.22 -1.37
C VAL A 152 -3.87 5.08 -1.01
N ARG A 153 -2.71 5.05 -1.67
CA ARG A 153 -1.69 4.01 -1.47
C ARG A 153 -0.40 4.50 -0.81
N SER A 154 -0.20 5.81 -0.73
CA SER A 154 1.02 6.40 -0.17
C SER A 154 0.91 6.54 1.35
N ALA A 155 2.07 6.55 2.05
CA ALA A 155 2.10 6.75 3.49
C ALA A 155 1.45 8.08 3.89
N GLY A 156 0.74 8.07 5.02
CA GLY A 156 0.07 9.24 5.57
C GLY A 156 -1.20 9.66 4.84
N ASN A 157 -1.58 8.97 3.77
CA ASN A 157 -2.82 9.25 3.05
C ASN A 157 -3.96 8.34 3.53
N PHE A 158 -5.12 8.93 3.66
CA PHE A 158 -6.37 8.24 3.97
C PHE A 158 -7.53 8.90 3.24
N ALA A 159 -8.60 8.17 3.04
CA ALA A 159 -9.88 8.68 2.55
C ALA A 159 -10.96 8.32 3.56
N GLN A 160 -12.08 9.01 3.52
CA GLN A 160 -13.21 8.77 4.40
C GLN A 160 -14.44 8.40 3.58
N LEU A 161 -15.10 7.31 3.96
CA LEU A 161 -16.40 6.93 3.43
C LEU A 161 -17.46 7.84 4.04
N THR A 162 -18.05 8.74 3.25
CA THR A 162 -18.99 9.76 3.76
C THR A 162 -20.45 9.35 3.68
N SER A 163 -20.86 8.71 2.60
CA SER A 163 -22.25 8.22 2.44
C SER A 163 -22.34 7.02 1.49
N ARG A 164 -23.50 6.38 1.50
CA ARG A 164 -23.88 5.34 0.53
C ARG A 164 -25.19 5.75 -0.14
N GLU A 165 -25.20 5.72 -1.45
CA GLU A 165 -26.33 6.14 -2.27
C GLU A 165 -26.63 5.04 -3.30
N GLY A 166 -27.44 4.09 -2.93
CA GLY A 166 -27.81 2.97 -3.80
C GLY A 166 -26.59 2.15 -4.26
N LYS A 167 -26.27 2.21 -5.56
CA LYS A 167 -25.14 1.50 -6.16
C LYS A 167 -23.78 2.18 -5.95
N TYR A 168 -23.77 3.38 -5.40
CA TYR A 168 -22.55 4.18 -5.24
C TYR A 168 -22.26 4.48 -3.78
N CYS A 169 -20.98 4.59 -3.49
CA CYS A 169 -20.47 5.10 -2.23
C CYS A 169 -19.74 6.42 -2.49
N VAL A 170 -19.93 7.40 -1.63
CA VAL A 170 -19.28 8.70 -1.70
C VAL A 170 -18.06 8.70 -0.78
N ILE A 171 -16.91 9.04 -1.34
CA ILE A 171 -15.62 9.01 -0.65
C ILE A 171 -14.98 10.39 -0.74
N LYS A 172 -14.53 10.91 0.40
CA LYS A 172 -13.71 12.11 0.48
C LYS A 172 -12.24 11.74 0.43
N LEU A 173 -11.54 12.18 -0.61
CA LEU A 173 -10.12 11.93 -0.84
C LEU A 173 -9.21 12.90 -0.05
N PRO A 174 -7.91 12.58 0.11
CA PRO A 174 -6.94 13.48 0.78
C PRO A 174 -6.80 14.86 0.11
N SER A 175 -7.08 14.95 -1.19
CA SER A 175 -7.09 16.21 -1.95
C SER A 175 -8.28 17.14 -1.61
N GLY A 176 -9.25 16.63 -0.85
CA GLY A 176 -10.54 17.31 -0.62
C GLY A 176 -11.61 16.98 -1.68
N GLU A 177 -11.23 16.32 -2.77
CA GLU A 177 -12.18 15.86 -3.80
C GLU A 177 -13.18 14.86 -3.20
N VAL A 178 -14.45 15.03 -3.52
CA VAL A 178 -15.51 14.10 -3.21
C VAL A 178 -15.84 13.31 -4.47
N ARG A 179 -15.75 11.99 -4.40
CA ARG A 179 -15.90 11.10 -5.55
C ARG A 179 -16.90 9.99 -5.26
N GLN A 180 -17.74 9.68 -6.26
CA GLN A 180 -18.63 8.53 -6.26
C GLN A 180 -17.92 7.32 -6.86
N ILE A 181 -17.96 6.19 -6.16
CA ILE A 181 -17.36 4.91 -6.56
C ILE A 181 -18.41 3.81 -6.37
N LEU A 182 -18.39 2.79 -7.23
CA LEU A 182 -19.32 1.67 -7.12
C LEU A 182 -19.17 0.97 -5.74
N SER A 183 -20.28 0.63 -5.12
CA SER A 183 -20.34 0.01 -3.79
C SER A 183 -19.69 -1.38 -3.74
N THR A 184 -19.54 -2.04 -4.89
CA THR A 184 -18.86 -3.34 -5.04
C THR A 184 -17.34 -3.23 -5.10
N CYS A 185 -16.75 -2.01 -5.24
CA CYS A 185 -15.32 -1.81 -5.17
C CYS A 185 -14.79 -2.13 -3.78
N LYS A 186 -13.61 -2.75 -3.71
CA LYS A 186 -12.95 -3.09 -2.45
C LYS A 186 -12.12 -1.92 -1.92
N ALA A 187 -12.02 -1.84 -0.59
CA ALA A 187 -11.10 -0.99 0.15
C ALA A 187 -10.60 -1.72 1.40
N THR A 188 -9.55 -1.14 2.03
CA THR A 188 -8.96 -1.67 3.27
C THR A 188 -9.03 -0.62 4.36
#